data_d7308ae13727686028d829cbedb16c7d
#
_entry.id   d7308ae13727686028d829cbedb16c7d
#
_cell.length_a   1.000
_cell.length_b   1.000
_cell.length_c   1.000
_cell.angle_alpha   90.00
_cell.angle_beta   90.00
_cell.angle_gamma   90.00
#
_symmetry.space_group_name_H-M   'P 1'
#
loop_
_entity.id
_entity.type
_entity.pdbx_description
1 polymer ?
#
loop_
_entity_poly.entity_id
_entity_poly.type
_entity_poly.pdbx_seq_one_letter_code
_entity_poly.pdbx_strand_id
1 'polypeptide(L)'
;MNGINQIKSCRNSNIEILRLLLMVAIMGWHVMLHGMGFSSIDEGSNQMNIKESLEIILTALFAPATYCFMFISGYYGLKFTLNKLISLEVCLILCSLFTLILSYYLFDIFSIRNLFYSLIPVSTMKWWFMTCYMLLFLLTPIFNSGIEAINKKSFSFILLSLIIYHILSFLLFKENSGSNFLGLLTIFLIGRYCNIYKINVKRNNAMLIFLSCWLLLVFLLFLSFFYCKMLVLKLLNYNTPLIMIMSVMAFYFVKNLKPIYSCRINEVLKSTLFIYLISEGLGMHFYIWLASFFIDNNICVGILAVLGFIIMSLMLGQVLLFFTSWLLKILKLYRLKI
;
A
#
# COMPACT_ATOMS: atom_id res chain seq x y z
N MET A 1 -42.60 -12.89 17.69
CA MET A 1 -42.09 -12.67 16.33
C MET A 1 -41.52 -11.27 16.28
N ASN A 2 -40.27 -11.09 16.62
CA ASN A 2 -39.55 -9.81 16.50
C ASN A 2 -38.34 -10.04 15.65
N GLY A 3 -38.50 -9.75 14.34
CA GLY A 3 -37.38 -9.67 13.40
C GLY A 3 -36.59 -8.41 13.70
N ILE A 4 -35.59 -8.50 14.57
CA ILE A 4 -34.57 -7.46 14.73
C ILE A 4 -33.71 -7.52 13.47
N ASN A 5 -34.02 -6.68 12.49
CA ASN A 5 -33.15 -6.34 11.40
C ASN A 5 -31.80 -5.87 12.00
N GLN A 6 -30.80 -6.74 12.02
CA GLN A 6 -29.42 -6.33 12.29
C GLN A 6 -29.02 -5.36 11.18
N ILE A 7 -29.19 -4.07 11.43
CA ILE A 7 -28.60 -3.01 10.64
C ILE A 7 -27.08 -3.25 10.70
N LYS A 8 -26.51 -3.84 9.66
CA LYS A 8 -25.06 -3.92 9.49
C LYS A 8 -24.53 -2.49 9.62
N SER A 9 -23.92 -2.16 10.75
CA SER A 9 -23.31 -0.85 10.95
C SER A 9 -22.27 -0.65 9.83
N CYS A 10 -22.50 0.34 8.98
CA CYS A 10 -21.56 0.68 7.94
C CYS A 10 -20.23 1.14 8.59
N ARG A 11 -19.11 0.73 7.99
CA ARG A 11 -17.79 1.19 8.40
C ARG A 11 -17.63 2.68 8.11
N ASN A 12 -16.73 3.36 8.82
CA ASN A 12 -16.38 4.74 8.52
C ASN A 12 -15.80 4.86 7.10
N SER A 13 -16.54 5.50 6.20
CA SER A 13 -16.19 5.61 4.78
C SER A 13 -14.94 6.48 4.54
N ASN A 14 -14.59 7.38 5.48
CA ASN A 14 -13.36 8.15 5.38
C ASN A 14 -12.11 7.24 5.32
N ILE A 15 -12.14 6.12 6.05
CA ILE A 15 -11.03 5.16 6.04
C ILE A 15 -10.98 4.38 4.71
N GLU A 16 -12.13 4.06 4.12
CA GLU A 16 -12.16 3.41 2.80
C GLU A 16 -11.70 4.39 1.69
N ILE A 17 -12.08 5.67 1.80
CA ILE A 17 -11.56 6.73 0.91
C ILE A 17 -10.05 6.89 1.10
N LEU A 18 -9.54 6.88 2.34
CA LEU A 18 -8.10 6.90 2.58
C LEU A 18 -7.41 5.74 1.90
N ARG A 19 -7.95 4.51 2.01
CA ARG A 19 -7.38 3.33 1.30
C ARG A 19 -7.33 3.54 -0.21
N LEU A 20 -8.37 4.13 -0.80
CA LEU A 20 -8.37 4.49 -2.23
C LEU A 20 -7.22 5.45 -2.55
N LEU A 21 -7.10 6.54 -1.79
CA LEU A 21 -6.03 7.53 -2.00
C LEU A 21 -4.64 6.92 -1.83
N LEU A 22 -4.47 5.99 -0.88
CA LEU A 22 -3.20 5.29 -0.68
C LEU A 22 -2.86 4.38 -1.87
N MET A 23 -3.83 3.66 -2.46
CA MET A 23 -3.57 2.84 -3.65
C MET A 23 -3.24 3.69 -4.88
N VAL A 24 -3.90 4.84 -5.03
CA VAL A 24 -3.56 5.82 -6.07
C VAL A 24 -2.16 6.40 -5.84
N ALA A 25 -1.80 6.70 -4.59
CA ALA A 25 -0.47 7.21 -4.24
C ALA A 25 0.63 6.15 -4.49
N ILE A 26 0.39 4.86 -4.19
CA ILE A 26 1.32 3.77 -4.51
C ILE A 26 1.54 3.69 -6.02
N MET A 27 0.45 3.69 -6.81
CA MET A 27 0.56 3.71 -8.28
C MET A 27 1.31 4.96 -8.77
N GLY A 28 0.97 6.14 -8.25
CA GLY A 28 1.65 7.40 -8.57
C GLY A 28 3.14 7.36 -8.25
N TRP A 29 3.52 6.78 -7.11
CA TRP A 29 4.93 6.59 -6.73
C TRP A 29 5.69 5.75 -7.75
N HIS A 30 5.09 4.64 -8.23
CA HIS A 30 5.69 3.80 -9.26
C HIS A 30 5.74 4.49 -10.64
N VAL A 31 4.75 5.31 -10.98
CA VAL A 31 4.79 6.15 -12.20
C VAL A 31 5.95 7.12 -12.15
N MET A 32 6.18 7.80 -11.01
CA MET A 32 7.33 8.71 -10.85
C MET A 32 8.65 7.93 -10.94
N LEU A 33 8.76 6.83 -10.22
CA LEU A 33 10.00 6.07 -10.10
C LEU A 33 10.38 5.35 -11.40
N HIS A 34 9.43 4.69 -12.06
CA HIS A 34 9.69 3.82 -13.22
C HIS A 34 9.23 4.44 -14.54
N GLY A 35 8.15 5.22 -14.53
CA GLY A 35 7.58 5.81 -15.74
C GLY A 35 8.26 7.12 -16.15
N MET A 36 8.48 8.01 -15.18
CA MET A 36 9.10 9.33 -15.43
C MET A 36 10.64 9.32 -15.41
N GLY A 37 11.24 8.19 -15.03
CA GLY A 37 12.69 8.05 -15.00
C GLY A 37 13.38 8.61 -13.76
N PHE A 38 12.64 8.85 -12.67
CA PHE A 38 13.22 9.33 -11.41
C PHE A 38 14.36 8.44 -10.88
N SER A 39 14.32 7.12 -11.17
CA SER A 39 15.38 6.19 -10.80
C SER A 39 16.65 6.31 -11.64
N SER A 40 16.56 6.95 -12.81
CA SER A 40 17.67 7.18 -13.76
C SER A 40 18.16 8.62 -13.75
N ILE A 41 18.03 9.33 -12.62
CA ILE A 41 18.55 10.69 -12.44
C ILE A 41 20.01 10.70 -12.86
N ASP A 42 20.29 11.35 -13.97
CA ASP A 42 21.57 11.29 -14.66
C ASP A 42 22.69 11.85 -13.78
N GLU A 43 23.75 11.09 -13.57
CA GLU A 43 24.86 11.47 -12.70
C GLU A 43 25.61 12.73 -13.20
N GLY A 44 25.35 13.15 -14.44
CA GLY A 44 26.04 14.26 -15.10
C GLY A 44 25.37 15.65 -14.98
N SER A 45 24.08 15.76 -14.64
CA SER A 45 23.39 17.06 -14.61
C SER A 45 23.42 17.68 -13.22
N ASN A 46 24.10 18.82 -13.10
CA ASN A 46 24.06 19.67 -11.89
C ASN A 46 22.89 20.68 -11.91
N GLN A 47 22.04 20.64 -12.93
CA GLN A 47 20.88 21.53 -13.06
C GLN A 47 19.60 20.73 -12.94
N MET A 48 18.77 21.10 -11.97
CA MET A 48 17.46 20.52 -11.77
C MET A 48 16.44 21.32 -12.57
N ASN A 49 15.65 20.62 -13.38
CA ASN A 49 14.54 21.24 -14.10
C ASN A 49 13.25 21.24 -13.26
N ILE A 50 12.23 21.99 -13.72
CA ILE A 50 10.94 22.09 -13.02
C ILE A 50 10.25 20.72 -12.92
N LYS A 51 10.38 19.86 -13.94
CA LYS A 51 9.80 18.50 -13.96
C LYS A 51 10.39 17.64 -12.85
N GLU A 52 11.72 17.59 -12.74
CA GLU A 52 12.41 16.83 -11.68
C GLU A 52 12.05 17.32 -10.28
N SER A 53 11.89 18.65 -10.12
CA SER A 53 11.46 19.26 -8.86
C SER A 53 10.06 18.78 -8.47
N LEU A 54 9.11 18.73 -9.40
CA LEU A 54 7.75 18.23 -9.17
C LEU A 54 7.75 16.72 -8.86
N GLU A 55 8.59 15.95 -9.56
CA GLU A 55 8.76 14.51 -9.30
C GLU A 55 9.24 14.25 -7.87
N ILE A 56 10.23 14.99 -7.37
CA ILE A 56 10.72 14.90 -5.99
C ILE A 56 9.58 15.19 -4.99
N ILE A 57 8.85 16.29 -5.19
CA ILE A 57 7.77 16.74 -4.32
C ILE A 57 6.65 15.66 -4.24
N LEU A 58 6.23 15.14 -5.40
CA LEU A 58 5.17 14.15 -5.49
C LEU A 58 5.62 12.79 -4.96
N THR A 59 6.83 12.35 -5.28
CA THR A 59 7.38 11.08 -4.78
C THR A 59 7.48 11.09 -3.26
N ALA A 60 7.95 12.19 -2.67
CA ALA A 60 7.97 12.37 -1.22
C ALA A 60 6.56 12.31 -0.59
N LEU A 61 5.55 12.86 -1.28
CA LEU A 61 4.16 12.84 -0.82
C LEU A 61 3.57 11.42 -0.86
N PHE A 62 3.91 10.63 -1.86
CA PHE A 62 3.38 9.28 -2.07
C PHE A 62 4.11 8.21 -1.24
N ALA A 63 5.36 8.44 -0.85
CA ALA A 63 6.20 7.48 -0.16
C ALA A 63 5.56 6.80 1.09
N PRO A 64 4.78 7.49 1.95
CA PRO A 64 4.20 6.88 3.15
C PRO A 64 3.01 5.94 2.88
N ALA A 65 2.51 5.85 1.62
CA ALA A 65 1.23 5.22 1.32
C ALA A 65 1.16 3.74 1.71
N THR A 66 2.17 2.94 1.36
CA THR A 66 2.22 1.50 1.66
C THR A 66 2.21 1.23 3.17
N TYR A 67 3.02 1.97 3.93
CA TYR A 67 3.06 1.84 5.38
C TYR A 67 1.79 2.35 6.06
N CYS A 68 1.17 3.43 5.55
CA CYS A 68 -0.12 3.89 6.04
C CYS A 68 -1.22 2.83 5.84
N PHE A 69 -1.24 2.17 4.66
CA PHE A 69 -2.19 1.09 4.40
C PHE A 69 -2.02 -0.08 5.39
N MET A 70 -0.78 -0.46 5.70
CA MET A 70 -0.50 -1.51 6.68
C MET A 70 -0.81 -1.06 8.10
N PHE A 71 -0.53 0.20 8.45
CA PHE A 71 -0.90 0.78 9.74
C PHE A 71 -2.41 0.70 9.99
N ILE A 72 -3.25 1.00 8.97
CA ILE A 72 -4.71 0.84 9.04
C ILE A 72 -5.06 -0.60 9.40
N SER A 73 -4.45 -1.59 8.75
CA SER A 73 -4.67 -3.01 9.02
C SER A 73 -4.28 -3.38 10.45
N GLY A 74 -3.18 -2.86 10.95
CA GLY A 74 -2.76 -2.99 12.33
C GLY A 74 -3.72 -2.34 13.30
N TYR A 75 -4.11 -1.10 13.06
CA TYR A 75 -4.99 -0.35 13.96
C TYR A 75 -6.34 -1.04 14.17
N TYR A 76 -7.00 -1.50 13.10
CA TYR A 76 -8.28 -2.21 13.20
C TYR A 76 -8.13 -3.69 13.57
N GLY A 77 -6.94 -4.24 13.45
CA GLY A 77 -6.63 -5.64 13.72
C GLY A 77 -7.10 -6.55 12.59
N LEU A 78 -6.33 -7.61 12.39
CA LEU A 78 -6.68 -8.68 11.47
C LEU A 78 -7.33 -9.83 12.25
N LYS A 79 -8.36 -10.43 11.66
CA LYS A 79 -9.00 -11.66 12.19
C LYS A 79 -8.81 -12.76 11.18
N PHE A 80 -7.92 -13.69 11.50
CA PHE A 80 -7.67 -14.86 10.68
C PHE A 80 -8.92 -15.75 10.58
N THR A 81 -9.22 -16.18 9.36
CA THR A 81 -10.10 -17.32 9.09
C THR A 81 -9.60 -18.00 7.82
N LEU A 82 -9.63 -19.32 7.78
CA LEU A 82 -9.17 -20.10 6.63
C LEU A 82 -9.93 -19.70 5.34
N ASN A 83 -11.23 -19.46 5.46
CA ASN A 83 -12.06 -19.03 4.32
C ASN A 83 -11.60 -17.68 3.71
N LYS A 84 -11.14 -16.73 4.56
CA LYS A 84 -10.58 -15.48 4.06
C LYS A 84 -9.22 -15.67 3.41
N LEU A 85 -8.37 -16.52 3.98
CA LEU A 85 -7.07 -16.85 3.42
C LEU A 85 -7.23 -17.44 2.01
N ILE A 86 -8.07 -18.48 1.87
CA ILE A 86 -8.35 -19.13 0.59
C ILE A 86 -8.99 -18.13 -0.39
N SER A 87 -9.95 -17.33 0.08
CA SER A 87 -10.60 -16.32 -0.77
C SER A 87 -9.60 -15.29 -1.31
N LEU A 88 -8.65 -14.87 -0.47
CA LEU A 88 -7.62 -13.90 -0.87
C LEU A 88 -6.65 -14.54 -1.87
N GLU A 89 -6.20 -15.78 -1.62
CA GLU A 89 -5.31 -16.53 -2.53
C GLU A 89 -5.96 -16.73 -3.92
N VAL A 90 -7.21 -17.21 -3.96
CA VAL A 90 -7.96 -17.39 -5.22
C VAL A 90 -8.10 -16.06 -5.95
N CYS A 91 -8.40 -14.99 -5.24
CA CYS A 91 -8.49 -13.64 -5.81
C CYS A 91 -7.16 -13.19 -6.43
N LEU A 92 -6.04 -13.43 -5.75
CA LEU A 92 -4.70 -13.11 -6.25
C LEU A 92 -4.34 -13.93 -7.49
N ILE A 93 -4.66 -15.24 -7.52
CA ILE A 93 -4.45 -16.08 -8.69
C ILE A 93 -5.25 -15.58 -9.89
N LEU A 94 -6.54 -15.29 -9.71
CA LEU A 94 -7.40 -14.76 -10.79
C LEU A 94 -6.88 -13.41 -11.30
N CYS A 95 -6.48 -12.51 -10.41
CA CYS A 95 -5.90 -11.22 -10.78
C CYS A 95 -4.56 -11.40 -11.51
N SER A 96 -3.73 -12.34 -11.07
CA SER A 96 -2.44 -12.64 -11.68
C SER A 96 -2.57 -13.17 -13.10
N LEU A 97 -3.51 -14.10 -13.32
CA LEU A 97 -3.82 -14.62 -14.66
C LEU A 97 -4.41 -13.53 -15.56
N PHE A 98 -5.32 -12.71 -15.02
CA PHE A 98 -5.87 -11.57 -15.74
C PHE A 98 -4.78 -10.58 -16.18
N THR A 99 -3.87 -10.20 -15.29
CA THR A 99 -2.77 -9.29 -15.65
C THR A 99 -1.78 -9.92 -16.62
N LEU A 100 -1.56 -11.23 -16.59
CA LEU A 100 -0.75 -11.94 -17.58
C LEU A 100 -1.37 -11.84 -19.00
N ILE A 101 -2.68 -12.11 -19.09
CA ILE A 101 -3.42 -11.99 -20.35
C ILE A 101 -3.35 -10.56 -20.85
N LEU A 102 -3.57 -9.59 -19.97
CA LEU A 102 -3.55 -8.17 -20.35
C LEU A 102 -2.15 -7.70 -20.77
N SER A 103 -1.08 -8.20 -20.11
CA SER A 103 0.32 -7.93 -20.50
C SER A 103 0.64 -8.48 -21.91
N TYR A 104 0.09 -9.64 -22.25
CA TYR A 104 0.24 -10.19 -23.59
C TYR A 104 -0.44 -9.29 -24.63
N TYR A 105 -1.71 -8.90 -24.40
CA TYR A 105 -2.44 -8.09 -25.38
C TYR A 105 -1.95 -6.65 -25.55
N LEU A 106 -1.46 -6.05 -24.45
CA LEU A 106 -1.03 -4.64 -24.47
C LEU A 106 0.44 -4.46 -24.84
N PHE A 107 1.29 -5.41 -24.46
CA PHE A 107 2.73 -5.25 -24.50
C PHE A 107 3.46 -6.40 -25.18
N ASP A 108 2.71 -7.40 -25.72
CA ASP A 108 3.24 -8.64 -26.33
C ASP A 108 4.21 -9.41 -25.37
N ILE A 109 3.92 -9.36 -24.06
CA ILE A 109 4.75 -10.00 -23.05
C ILE A 109 4.10 -11.28 -22.59
N PHE A 110 4.62 -12.43 -23.04
CA PHE A 110 4.21 -13.74 -22.60
C PHE A 110 5.40 -14.67 -22.45
N SER A 111 5.40 -15.48 -21.38
CA SER A 111 6.28 -16.62 -21.24
C SER A 111 5.62 -17.73 -20.43
N ILE A 112 5.98 -18.98 -20.67
CA ILE A 112 5.52 -20.13 -19.88
C ILE A 112 5.91 -19.96 -18.40
N ARG A 113 7.08 -19.40 -18.13
CA ARG A 113 7.53 -19.06 -16.77
C ARG A 113 6.56 -18.09 -16.08
N ASN A 114 6.10 -17.04 -16.78
CA ASN A 114 5.15 -16.08 -16.24
C ASN A 114 3.77 -16.71 -15.98
N LEU A 115 3.38 -17.70 -16.78
CA LEU A 115 2.15 -18.48 -16.54
C LEU A 115 2.26 -19.26 -15.22
N PHE A 116 3.36 -20.01 -14.99
CA PHE A 116 3.59 -20.69 -13.72
C PHE A 116 3.60 -19.72 -12.53
N TYR A 117 4.29 -18.61 -12.64
CA TYR A 117 4.32 -17.58 -11.59
C TYR A 117 2.95 -16.99 -11.31
N SER A 118 2.07 -16.93 -12.32
CA SER A 118 0.72 -16.44 -12.15
C SER A 118 -0.21 -17.39 -11.42
N LEU A 119 0.12 -18.69 -11.38
CA LEU A 119 -0.63 -19.70 -10.62
C LEU A 119 -0.26 -19.73 -9.12
N ILE A 120 0.92 -19.25 -8.75
CA ILE A 120 1.42 -19.23 -7.36
C ILE A 120 1.97 -17.84 -6.99
N PRO A 121 1.17 -16.75 -7.13
CA PRO A 121 1.65 -15.38 -7.06
C PRO A 121 2.23 -14.98 -5.70
N VAL A 122 1.75 -15.56 -4.62
CA VAL A 122 2.27 -15.30 -3.26
C VAL A 122 3.67 -15.94 -3.09
N SER A 123 3.84 -17.18 -3.50
CA SER A 123 5.12 -17.90 -3.35
C SER A 123 6.21 -17.35 -4.27
N THR A 124 5.85 -16.81 -5.41
CA THR A 124 6.80 -16.19 -6.37
C THR A 124 7.06 -14.72 -6.08
N MET A 125 6.47 -14.17 -5.01
CA MET A 125 6.58 -12.76 -4.64
C MET A 125 6.19 -11.80 -5.78
N LYS A 126 5.25 -12.19 -6.65
CA LYS A 126 4.79 -11.34 -7.76
C LYS A 126 4.40 -9.95 -7.27
N TRP A 127 3.81 -9.88 -6.07
CA TRP A 127 3.51 -8.66 -5.33
C TRP A 127 4.10 -8.76 -3.93
N TRP A 128 5.28 -8.21 -3.73
CA TRP A 128 6.00 -8.28 -2.45
C TRP A 128 5.13 -7.88 -1.25
N PHE A 129 4.36 -6.80 -1.38
CA PHE A 129 3.45 -6.33 -0.33
C PHE A 129 2.39 -7.38 0.01
N MET A 130 1.76 -7.99 -1.02
CA MET A 130 0.73 -9.01 -0.80
C MET A 130 1.30 -10.29 -0.20
N THR A 131 2.50 -10.70 -0.62
CA THR A 131 3.20 -11.84 0.00
C THR A 131 3.43 -11.59 1.49
N CYS A 132 3.97 -10.44 1.85
CA CYS A 132 4.18 -10.07 3.26
C CYS A 132 2.85 -9.95 4.02
N TYR A 133 1.82 -9.38 3.40
CA TYR A 133 0.47 -9.28 3.99
C TYR A 133 -0.17 -10.65 4.24
N MET A 134 -0.06 -11.57 3.29
CA MET A 134 -0.57 -12.95 3.42
C MET A 134 0.13 -13.72 4.53
N LEU A 135 1.47 -13.60 4.63
CA LEU A 135 2.25 -14.16 5.73
C LEU A 135 1.82 -13.58 7.08
N LEU A 136 1.65 -12.26 7.15
CA LEU A 136 1.18 -11.59 8.36
C LEU A 136 -0.24 -12.06 8.73
N PHE A 137 -1.13 -12.17 7.73
CA PHE A 137 -2.50 -12.65 7.94
C PHE A 137 -2.52 -14.08 8.47
N LEU A 138 -1.67 -14.98 7.92
CA LEU A 138 -1.50 -16.36 8.38
C LEU A 138 -1.00 -16.41 9.83
N LEU A 139 -0.04 -15.57 10.19
CA LEU A 139 0.55 -15.51 11.53
C LEU A 139 -0.28 -14.69 12.54
N THR A 140 -1.35 -14.06 12.10
CA THR A 140 -2.22 -13.21 12.95
C THR A 140 -2.71 -13.90 14.23
N PRO A 141 -3.09 -15.20 14.27
CA PRO A 141 -3.48 -15.86 15.52
C PRO A 141 -2.36 -15.83 16.56
N ILE A 142 -1.12 -16.11 16.14
CA ILE A 142 0.07 -16.08 17.02
C ILE A 142 0.32 -14.67 17.55
N PHE A 143 0.29 -13.68 16.66
CA PHE A 143 0.50 -12.29 17.06
C PHE A 143 -0.59 -11.77 17.99
N ASN A 144 -1.87 -12.07 17.73
CA ASN A 144 -2.96 -11.63 18.59
C ASN A 144 -2.84 -12.26 20.00
N SER A 145 -2.60 -13.58 20.09
CA SER A 145 -2.38 -14.26 21.39
C SER A 145 -1.15 -13.72 22.12
N GLY A 146 -0.05 -13.50 21.39
CA GLY A 146 1.17 -12.91 21.98
C GLY A 146 0.94 -11.49 22.50
N ILE A 147 0.21 -10.65 21.74
CA ILE A 147 -0.10 -9.27 22.15
C ILE A 147 -1.02 -9.25 23.37
N GLU A 148 -1.98 -10.18 23.49
CA GLU A 148 -2.86 -10.30 24.64
C GLU A 148 -2.13 -10.77 25.92
N ALA A 149 -1.08 -11.58 25.75
CA ALA A 149 -0.30 -12.14 26.86
C ALA A 149 0.72 -11.16 27.44
N ILE A 150 1.14 -10.13 26.71
CA ILE A 150 2.19 -9.20 27.15
C ILE A 150 1.62 -7.92 27.76
N ASN A 151 2.31 -7.37 28.75
CA ASN A 151 1.95 -6.08 29.34
C ASN A 151 2.43 -4.90 28.48
N LYS A 152 1.93 -3.69 28.82
CA LYS A 152 2.25 -2.46 28.08
C LYS A 152 3.76 -2.19 27.99
N LYS A 153 4.51 -2.42 29.08
CA LYS A 153 5.96 -2.13 29.13
C LYS A 153 6.72 -3.04 28.16
N SER A 154 6.42 -4.36 28.20
CA SER A 154 7.03 -5.33 27.29
C SER A 154 6.67 -5.04 25.83
N PHE A 155 5.41 -4.69 25.54
CA PHE A 155 5.02 -4.34 24.19
C PHE A 155 5.72 -3.06 23.69
N SER A 156 5.81 -2.03 24.56
CA SER A 156 6.56 -0.80 24.22
C SER A 156 8.03 -1.08 23.97
N PHE A 157 8.66 -1.97 24.76
CA PHE A 157 10.06 -2.36 24.57
C PHE A 157 10.28 -3.06 23.23
N ILE A 158 9.42 -4.02 22.86
CA ILE A 158 9.48 -4.71 21.57
C ILE A 158 9.36 -3.70 20.43
N LEU A 159 8.39 -2.78 20.48
CA LEU A 159 8.22 -1.76 19.45
C LEU A 159 9.43 -0.84 19.35
N LEU A 160 9.95 -0.38 20.48
CA LEU A 160 11.14 0.49 20.52
C LEU A 160 12.33 -0.23 19.89
N SER A 161 12.55 -1.50 20.22
CA SER A 161 13.64 -2.31 19.65
C SER A 161 13.50 -2.45 18.13
N LEU A 162 12.28 -2.69 17.61
CA LEU A 162 12.02 -2.77 16.18
C LEU A 162 12.24 -1.41 15.47
N ILE A 163 11.79 -0.32 16.09
CA ILE A 163 12.01 1.04 15.56
C ILE A 163 13.50 1.37 15.52
N ILE A 164 14.23 1.08 16.61
CA ILE A 164 15.69 1.27 16.67
C ILE A 164 16.38 0.44 15.59
N TYR A 165 15.98 -0.82 15.40
CA TYR A 165 16.50 -1.67 14.33
C TYR A 165 16.33 -1.02 12.95
N HIS A 166 15.14 -0.48 12.64
CA HIS A 166 14.89 0.19 11.35
C HIS A 166 15.71 1.47 11.20
N ILE A 167 15.83 2.27 12.26
CA ILE A 167 16.65 3.50 12.25
C ILE A 167 18.13 3.16 12.04
N LEU A 168 18.65 2.18 12.76
CA LEU A 168 20.04 1.74 12.61
C LEU A 168 20.30 1.14 11.21
N SER A 169 19.36 0.35 10.70
CA SER A 169 19.43 -0.19 9.34
C SER A 169 19.46 0.92 8.29
N PHE A 170 18.66 1.95 8.47
CA PHE A 170 18.68 3.14 7.62
C PHE A 170 20.02 3.89 7.72
N LEU A 171 20.51 4.16 8.92
CA LEU A 171 21.74 4.92 9.15
C LEU A 171 22.99 4.19 8.63
N LEU A 172 23.07 2.88 8.87
CA LEU A 172 24.25 2.06 8.51
C LEU A 172 24.31 1.65 7.03
N PHE A 173 23.48 2.24 6.17
CA PHE A 173 23.49 1.97 4.73
C PHE A 173 23.33 0.47 4.36
N LYS A 174 22.63 -0.29 5.19
CA LYS A 174 22.29 -1.67 4.86
C LYS A 174 21.22 -1.70 3.75
N GLU A 175 21.19 -2.76 2.96
CA GLU A 175 20.23 -2.96 1.85
C GLU A 175 18.78 -3.17 2.31
N ASN A 176 18.47 -2.97 3.59
CA ASN A 176 17.14 -3.09 4.12
C ASN A 176 16.35 -1.80 3.90
N SER A 177 15.57 -1.76 2.82
CA SER A 177 14.69 -0.64 2.49
C SER A 177 13.39 -0.58 3.31
N GLY A 178 13.13 -1.57 4.17
CA GLY A 178 11.83 -1.73 4.84
C GLY A 178 10.73 -2.32 3.96
N SER A 179 10.98 -2.56 2.67
CA SER A 179 10.05 -3.27 1.75
C SER A 179 10.09 -4.79 1.96
N ASN A 180 9.89 -5.23 3.20
CA ASN A 180 9.95 -6.63 3.60
C ASN A 180 8.95 -6.92 4.72
N PHE A 181 8.87 -8.20 5.09
CA PHE A 181 7.96 -8.66 6.14
C PHE A 181 8.17 -7.95 7.48
N LEU A 182 9.43 -7.74 7.90
CA LEU A 182 9.73 -7.10 9.19
C LEU A 182 9.30 -5.63 9.22
N GLY A 183 9.48 -4.90 8.11
CA GLY A 183 9.00 -3.52 7.98
C GLY A 183 7.48 -3.43 8.11
N LEU A 184 6.74 -4.28 7.39
CA LEU A 184 5.29 -4.32 7.48
C LEU A 184 4.79 -4.81 8.84
N LEU A 185 5.45 -5.79 9.45
CA LEU A 185 5.15 -6.25 10.82
C LEU A 185 5.32 -5.11 11.83
N THR A 186 6.40 -4.36 11.74
CA THR A 186 6.67 -3.24 12.65
C THR A 186 5.55 -2.20 12.60
N ILE A 187 5.17 -1.76 11.40
CA ILE A 187 4.12 -0.76 11.27
C ILE A 187 2.73 -1.30 11.66
N PHE A 188 2.47 -2.59 11.40
CA PHE A 188 1.28 -3.29 11.88
C PHE A 188 1.20 -3.30 13.42
N LEU A 189 2.30 -3.66 14.09
CA LEU A 189 2.38 -3.68 15.56
C LEU A 189 2.23 -2.27 16.16
N ILE A 190 2.80 -1.23 15.53
CA ILE A 190 2.56 0.16 15.93
C ILE A 190 1.05 0.49 15.85
N GLY A 191 0.38 0.08 14.78
CA GLY A 191 -1.07 0.25 14.64
C GLY A 191 -1.85 -0.47 15.75
N ARG A 192 -1.50 -1.73 16.06
CA ARG A 192 -2.10 -2.49 17.17
C ARG A 192 -1.90 -1.79 18.50
N TYR A 193 -0.68 -1.36 18.81
CA TYR A 193 -0.36 -0.64 20.03
C TYR A 193 -1.19 0.64 20.17
N CYS A 194 -1.26 1.44 19.11
CA CYS A 194 -2.05 2.67 19.11
C CYS A 194 -3.54 2.42 19.38
N ASN A 195 -4.11 1.34 18.86
CA ASN A 195 -5.52 1.00 19.10
C ASN A 195 -5.74 0.49 20.53
N ILE A 196 -4.93 -0.47 21.00
CA ILE A 196 -5.08 -1.11 22.33
C ILE A 196 -4.95 -0.07 23.44
N TYR A 197 -3.96 0.80 23.33
CA TYR A 197 -3.70 1.83 24.35
C TYR A 197 -4.39 3.16 24.06
N LYS A 198 -5.34 3.17 23.08
CA LYS A 198 -6.18 4.33 22.74
C LYS A 198 -5.38 5.60 22.46
N ILE A 199 -4.19 5.45 21.85
CA ILE A 199 -3.38 6.60 21.46
C ILE A 199 -4.15 7.37 20.40
N ASN A 200 -4.29 8.68 20.58
CA ASN A 200 -4.93 9.56 19.64
C ASN A 200 -4.12 10.86 19.46
N VAL A 201 -4.01 11.30 18.22
CA VAL A 201 -3.34 12.55 17.86
C VAL A 201 -4.40 13.48 17.29
N LYS A 202 -4.55 14.68 17.83
CA LYS A 202 -5.53 15.66 17.32
C LYS A 202 -5.30 15.93 15.83
N ARG A 203 -6.37 16.13 15.06
CA ARG A 203 -6.34 16.32 13.60
C ARG A 203 -5.31 17.37 13.18
N ASN A 204 -5.35 18.55 13.79
CA ASN A 204 -4.45 19.65 13.42
C ASN A 204 -2.97 19.32 13.69
N ASN A 205 -2.70 18.63 14.81
CA ASN A 205 -1.34 18.19 15.13
C ASN A 205 -0.87 17.10 14.16
N ALA A 206 -1.74 16.16 13.79
CA ALA A 206 -1.43 15.13 12.80
C ALA A 206 -1.10 15.75 11.43
N MET A 207 -1.90 16.73 10.99
CA MET A 207 -1.64 17.47 9.76
C MET A 207 -0.32 18.25 9.84
N LEU A 208 -0.08 18.98 10.94
CA LEU A 208 1.15 19.76 11.11
C LEU A 208 2.39 18.87 11.08
N ILE A 209 2.38 17.75 11.83
CA ILE A 209 3.51 16.81 11.87
C ILE A 209 3.71 16.17 10.48
N PHE A 210 2.63 15.77 9.79
CA PHE A 210 2.72 15.22 8.43
C PHE A 210 3.38 16.21 7.48
N LEU A 211 2.91 17.46 7.44
CA LEU A 211 3.45 18.50 6.56
C LEU A 211 4.90 18.84 6.92
N SER A 212 5.24 18.94 8.21
CA SER A 212 6.61 19.21 8.63
C SER A 212 7.57 18.10 8.21
N CYS A 213 7.17 16.82 8.39
CA CYS A 213 7.98 15.69 7.94
C CYS A 213 8.08 15.62 6.41
N TRP A 214 7.00 15.91 5.69
CA TRP A 214 7.01 15.97 4.23
C TRP A 214 7.93 17.07 3.71
N LEU A 215 7.83 18.29 4.23
CA LEU A 215 8.70 19.41 3.85
C LEU A 215 10.17 19.10 4.16
N LEU A 216 10.44 18.51 5.32
CA LEU A 216 11.80 18.09 5.69
C LEU A 216 12.32 17.01 4.72
N LEU A 217 11.49 16.00 4.37
CA LEU A 217 11.87 14.98 3.42
C LEU A 217 12.15 15.58 2.03
N VAL A 218 11.29 16.46 1.55
CA VAL A 218 11.49 17.18 0.29
C VAL A 218 12.80 17.96 0.32
N PHE A 219 13.06 18.73 1.38
CA PHE A 219 14.31 19.47 1.56
C PHE A 219 15.54 18.57 1.53
N LEU A 220 15.51 17.45 2.24
CA LEU A 220 16.60 16.47 2.24
C LEU A 220 16.80 15.80 0.87
N LEU A 221 15.72 15.55 0.13
CA LEU A 221 15.80 15.01 -1.23
C LEU A 221 16.43 16.03 -2.19
N PHE A 222 16.06 17.32 -2.10
CA PHE A 222 16.72 18.37 -2.88
C PHE A 222 18.22 18.47 -2.55
N LEU A 223 18.58 18.48 -1.29
CA LEU A 223 19.99 18.48 -0.88
C LEU A 223 20.73 17.27 -1.42
N SER A 224 20.12 16.08 -1.29
CA SER A 224 20.72 14.83 -1.77
C SER A 224 20.89 14.80 -3.28
N PHE A 225 19.98 15.40 -4.04
CA PHE A 225 20.10 15.54 -5.48
C PHE A 225 21.38 16.30 -5.90
N PHE A 226 21.71 17.38 -5.19
CA PHE A 226 22.90 18.19 -5.51
C PHE A 226 24.20 17.63 -4.94
N TYR A 227 24.17 16.99 -3.78
CA TYR A 227 25.39 16.61 -3.06
C TYR A 227 25.68 15.11 -3.06
N CYS A 228 24.66 14.25 -3.07
CA CYS A 228 24.83 12.80 -2.99
C CYS A 228 23.60 12.04 -3.50
N LYS A 229 23.55 11.79 -4.79
CA LYS A 229 22.41 11.13 -5.46
C LYS A 229 22.05 9.75 -4.90
N MET A 230 23.04 8.99 -4.38
CA MET A 230 22.76 7.73 -3.68
C MET A 230 21.80 7.88 -2.49
N LEU A 231 21.78 9.05 -1.84
CA LEU A 231 20.89 9.31 -0.70
C LEU A 231 19.44 9.52 -1.13
N VAL A 232 19.18 9.92 -2.37
CA VAL A 232 17.80 10.18 -2.86
C VAL A 232 16.93 8.93 -2.72
N LEU A 233 17.35 7.82 -3.32
CA LEU A 233 16.61 6.55 -3.22
C LEU A 233 16.57 6.02 -1.79
N LYS A 234 17.65 6.22 -1.02
CA LYS A 234 17.72 5.81 0.37
C LYS A 234 16.73 6.58 1.25
N LEU A 235 16.60 7.88 1.09
CA LEU A 235 15.63 8.70 1.84
C LEU A 235 14.17 8.29 1.55
N LEU A 236 13.92 7.72 0.37
CA LEU A 236 12.60 7.20 -0.02
C LEU A 236 12.32 5.77 0.47
N ASN A 237 13.26 5.12 1.15
CA ASN A 237 13.04 3.82 1.75
C ASN A 237 11.97 3.86 2.84
N TYR A 238 11.16 2.81 2.94
CA TYR A 238 10.06 2.73 3.91
C TYR A 238 10.52 2.79 5.37
N ASN A 239 11.75 2.32 5.68
CA ASN A 239 12.35 2.39 7.02
C ASN A 239 12.89 3.78 7.40
N THR A 240 12.76 4.77 6.52
CA THR A 240 13.07 6.17 6.84
C THR A 240 12.13 6.68 7.93
N PRO A 241 12.65 7.21 9.04
CA PRO A 241 11.80 7.66 10.16
C PRO A 241 10.72 8.66 9.76
N LEU A 242 11.03 9.57 8.83
CA LEU A 242 10.07 10.56 8.33
C LEU A 242 8.88 9.88 7.64
N ILE A 243 9.12 8.87 6.79
CA ILE A 243 8.07 8.12 6.09
C ILE A 243 7.22 7.32 7.09
N MET A 244 7.83 6.70 8.09
CA MET A 244 7.10 5.99 9.16
C MET A 244 6.17 6.93 9.92
N ILE A 245 6.65 8.12 10.32
CA ILE A 245 5.86 9.12 11.02
C ILE A 245 4.74 9.66 10.12
N MET A 246 5.03 10.01 8.86
CA MET A 246 4.04 10.47 7.89
C MET A 246 2.91 9.44 7.71
N SER A 247 3.24 8.15 7.64
CA SER A 247 2.27 7.07 7.49
C SER A 247 1.26 7.02 8.64
N VAL A 248 1.74 7.17 9.87
CA VAL A 248 0.90 7.20 11.07
C VAL A 248 0.06 8.49 11.13
N MET A 249 0.66 9.62 10.80
CA MET A 249 -0.01 10.92 10.86
C MET A 249 -1.09 11.07 9.80
N ALA A 250 -0.87 10.56 8.58
CA ALA A 250 -1.89 10.52 7.53
C ALA A 250 -3.17 9.79 8.00
N PHE A 251 -3.01 8.65 8.68
CA PHE A 251 -4.14 7.93 9.26
C PHE A 251 -4.86 8.75 10.33
N TYR A 252 -4.14 9.34 11.31
CA TYR A 252 -4.76 10.13 12.38
C TYR A 252 -5.45 11.38 11.86
N PHE A 253 -4.92 12.02 10.83
CA PHE A 253 -5.58 13.13 10.18
C PHE A 253 -6.97 12.73 9.67
N VAL A 254 -7.06 11.64 8.89
CA VAL A 254 -8.33 11.19 8.30
C VAL A 254 -9.26 10.57 9.34
N LYS A 255 -8.74 9.81 10.29
CA LYS A 255 -9.52 9.20 11.39
C LYS A 255 -10.28 10.25 12.20
N ASN A 256 -9.69 11.42 12.40
CA ASN A 256 -10.26 12.50 13.21
C ASN A 256 -11.08 13.52 12.38
N LEU A 257 -11.36 13.25 11.12
CA LEU A 257 -12.37 13.96 10.33
C LEU A 257 -13.78 13.58 10.82
N LYS A 258 -14.77 14.45 10.54
CA LYS A 258 -16.17 14.11 10.78
C LYS A 258 -16.49 12.79 10.06
N PRO A 259 -16.95 11.75 10.78
CA PRO A 259 -17.12 10.44 10.19
C PRO A 259 -18.27 10.44 9.17
N ILE A 260 -18.07 9.78 8.06
CA ILE A 260 -19.07 9.53 7.02
C ILE A 260 -19.39 8.03 7.02
N TYR A 261 -20.66 7.69 6.99
CA TYR A 261 -21.12 6.31 6.96
C TYR A 261 -22.00 6.08 5.72
N SER A 262 -21.40 5.53 4.66
CA SER A 262 -22.09 5.22 3.42
C SER A 262 -21.80 3.78 2.99
N CYS A 263 -22.81 2.92 3.06
CA CYS A 263 -22.67 1.53 2.64
C CYS A 263 -22.34 1.41 1.14
N ARG A 264 -22.85 2.34 0.30
CA ARG A 264 -22.57 2.37 -1.14
C ARG A 264 -21.09 2.66 -1.43
N ILE A 265 -20.54 3.70 -0.77
CA ILE A 265 -19.11 4.02 -0.89
C ILE A 265 -18.26 2.84 -0.44
N ASN A 266 -18.57 2.25 0.72
CA ASN A 266 -17.82 1.12 1.27
C ASN A 266 -17.90 -0.12 0.36
N GLU A 267 -19.02 -0.34 -0.33
CA GLU A 267 -19.17 -1.46 -1.26
C GLU A 267 -18.30 -1.27 -2.51
N VAL A 268 -18.34 -0.10 -3.13
CA VAL A 268 -17.51 0.23 -4.30
C VAL A 268 -16.03 0.15 -3.95
N LEU A 269 -15.63 0.70 -2.80
CA LEU A 269 -14.23 0.76 -2.39
C LEU A 269 -13.64 -0.56 -1.85
N LYS A 270 -14.42 -1.64 -1.76
CA LYS A 270 -13.88 -2.98 -1.48
C LYS A 270 -12.87 -3.44 -2.54
N SER A 271 -13.01 -2.97 -3.78
CA SER A 271 -12.13 -3.30 -4.88
C SER A 271 -10.89 -2.41 -5.00
N THR A 272 -10.67 -1.50 -4.07
CA THR A 272 -9.55 -0.52 -4.11
C THR A 272 -8.18 -1.18 -4.26
N LEU A 273 -7.98 -2.36 -3.66
CA LEU A 273 -6.72 -3.12 -3.77
C LEU A 273 -6.38 -3.48 -5.22
N PHE A 274 -7.37 -3.61 -6.11
CA PHE A 274 -7.13 -3.97 -7.51
C PHE A 274 -6.42 -2.88 -8.31
N ILE A 275 -6.46 -1.62 -7.87
CA ILE A 275 -5.66 -0.54 -8.48
C ILE A 275 -4.18 -0.92 -8.40
N TYR A 276 -3.72 -1.35 -7.22
CA TYR A 276 -2.36 -1.83 -6.98
C TYR A 276 -2.08 -3.15 -7.72
N LEU A 277 -2.95 -4.14 -7.56
CA LEU A 277 -2.72 -5.47 -8.14
C LEU A 277 -2.63 -5.45 -9.65
N ILE A 278 -3.46 -4.63 -10.33
CA ILE A 278 -3.45 -4.54 -11.78
C ILE A 278 -2.23 -3.73 -12.25
N SER A 279 -1.97 -2.57 -11.67
CA SER A 279 -0.83 -1.73 -12.06
C SER A 279 0.51 -2.45 -11.86
N GLU A 280 0.75 -3.02 -10.69
CA GLU A 280 1.95 -3.81 -10.39
C GLU A 280 2.01 -5.12 -11.18
N GLY A 281 0.86 -5.75 -11.43
CA GLY A 281 0.77 -6.98 -12.21
C GLY A 281 1.15 -6.80 -13.67
N LEU A 282 0.93 -5.59 -14.23
CA LEU A 282 1.37 -5.18 -15.57
C LEU A 282 2.84 -4.72 -15.58
N GLY A 283 3.37 -4.31 -14.42
CA GLY A 283 4.77 -3.98 -14.21
C GLY A 283 5.24 -2.69 -14.86
N MET A 284 6.56 -2.62 -15.12
CA MET A 284 7.24 -1.40 -15.58
C MET A 284 6.67 -0.85 -16.90
N HIS A 285 6.30 -1.71 -17.85
CA HIS A 285 5.76 -1.29 -19.16
C HIS A 285 4.48 -0.48 -19.01
N PHE A 286 3.63 -0.84 -18.05
CA PHE A 286 2.43 -0.08 -17.74
C PHE A 286 2.75 1.31 -17.18
N TYR A 287 3.74 1.43 -16.30
CA TYR A 287 4.11 2.71 -15.72
C TYR A 287 4.73 3.65 -16.76
N ILE A 288 5.56 3.12 -17.67
CA ILE A 288 6.11 3.86 -18.81
C ILE A 288 4.98 4.31 -19.73
N TRP A 289 4.08 3.41 -20.08
CA TRP A 289 2.91 3.74 -20.91
C TRP A 289 2.00 4.80 -20.26
N LEU A 290 1.75 4.71 -18.95
CA LEU A 290 0.93 5.71 -18.24
C LEU A 290 1.65 7.06 -18.15
N ALA A 291 2.97 7.05 -17.98
CA ALA A 291 3.79 8.27 -17.93
C ALA A 291 3.84 8.98 -19.28
N SER A 292 3.78 8.26 -20.42
CA SER A 292 3.80 8.88 -21.75
C SER A 292 2.63 9.85 -21.96
N PHE A 293 1.48 9.62 -21.33
CA PHE A 293 0.35 10.58 -21.39
C PHE A 293 0.68 11.94 -20.77
N PHE A 294 1.61 11.99 -19.80
CA PHE A 294 2.09 13.24 -19.19
C PHE A 294 3.25 13.86 -19.97
N ILE A 295 4.05 13.04 -20.66
CA ILE A 295 5.25 13.46 -21.39
C ILE A 295 4.88 13.95 -22.78
N ASP A 296 4.11 13.15 -23.51
CA ASP A 296 3.79 13.37 -24.93
C ASP A 296 2.59 14.30 -25.14
N ASN A 297 1.76 14.45 -24.10
CA ASN A 297 0.57 15.27 -24.12
C ASN A 297 0.62 16.36 -23.03
N ASN A 298 -0.52 16.91 -22.69
CA ASN A 298 -0.63 17.85 -21.60
C ASN A 298 -1.03 17.14 -20.28
N ILE A 299 -0.81 17.82 -19.17
CA ILE A 299 -1.08 17.29 -17.82
C ILE A 299 -2.54 16.84 -17.63
N CYS A 300 -3.49 17.48 -18.33
CA CYS A 300 -4.91 17.11 -18.26
C CYS A 300 -5.17 15.72 -18.84
N VAL A 301 -4.53 15.38 -19.96
CA VAL A 301 -4.64 14.05 -20.60
C VAL A 301 -4.06 12.98 -19.66
N GLY A 302 -2.91 13.24 -19.04
CA GLY A 302 -2.32 12.34 -18.07
C GLY A 302 -3.24 12.11 -16.86
N ILE A 303 -3.84 13.17 -16.32
CA ILE A 303 -4.81 13.05 -15.21
C ILE A 303 -6.03 12.23 -15.66
N LEU A 304 -6.58 12.46 -16.84
CA LEU A 304 -7.71 11.68 -17.36
C LEU A 304 -7.35 10.20 -17.57
N ALA A 305 -6.15 9.90 -18.05
CA ALA A 305 -5.66 8.53 -18.18
C ALA A 305 -5.58 7.82 -16.80
N VAL A 306 -5.04 8.49 -15.80
CA VAL A 306 -4.99 7.98 -14.41
C VAL A 306 -6.40 7.75 -13.86
N LEU A 307 -7.32 8.71 -14.00
CA LEU A 307 -8.70 8.57 -13.54
C LEU A 307 -9.42 7.42 -14.26
N GLY A 308 -9.25 7.31 -15.58
CA GLY A 308 -9.80 6.20 -16.37
C GLY A 308 -9.28 4.85 -15.89
N PHE A 309 -7.99 4.73 -15.63
CA PHE A 309 -7.39 3.51 -15.08
C PHE A 309 -7.94 3.17 -13.68
N ILE A 310 -8.09 4.15 -12.79
CA ILE A 310 -8.67 3.94 -11.45
C ILE A 310 -10.09 3.40 -11.57
N ILE A 311 -10.94 4.04 -12.37
CA ILE A 311 -12.34 3.61 -12.57
C ILE A 311 -12.38 2.18 -13.14
N MET A 312 -11.60 1.92 -14.19
CA MET A 312 -11.50 0.59 -14.83
C MET A 312 -11.04 -0.47 -13.80
N SER A 313 -10.01 -0.19 -13.02
CA SER A 313 -9.49 -1.12 -12.00
C SER A 313 -10.51 -1.41 -10.90
N LEU A 314 -11.29 -0.41 -10.47
CA LEU A 314 -12.36 -0.61 -9.49
C LEU A 314 -13.48 -1.50 -10.08
N MET A 315 -13.90 -1.26 -11.32
CA MET A 315 -14.93 -2.07 -12.00
C MET A 315 -14.46 -3.51 -12.19
N LEU A 316 -13.26 -3.72 -12.73
CA LEU A 316 -12.65 -5.05 -12.90
C LEU A 316 -12.47 -5.76 -11.56
N GLY A 317 -12.09 -5.01 -10.54
CA GLY A 317 -11.97 -5.54 -9.17
C GLY A 317 -13.30 -6.06 -8.63
N GLN A 318 -14.42 -5.38 -8.87
CA GLN A 318 -15.75 -5.88 -8.50
C GLN A 318 -16.10 -7.18 -9.24
N VAL A 319 -15.79 -7.25 -10.53
CA VAL A 319 -15.99 -8.45 -11.34
C VAL A 319 -15.16 -9.61 -10.81
N LEU A 320 -13.86 -9.39 -10.53
CA LEU A 320 -12.97 -10.42 -10.00
C LEU A 320 -13.40 -10.90 -8.60
N LEU A 321 -13.87 -10.00 -7.73
CA LEU A 321 -14.44 -10.37 -6.43
C LEU A 321 -15.71 -11.22 -6.58
N PHE A 322 -16.57 -10.90 -7.54
CA PHE A 322 -17.75 -11.70 -7.86
C PHE A 322 -17.34 -13.10 -8.33
N PHE A 323 -16.43 -13.22 -9.29
CA PHE A 323 -15.91 -14.51 -9.76
C PHE A 323 -15.24 -15.31 -8.66
N THR A 324 -14.44 -14.67 -7.79
CA THR A 324 -13.84 -15.33 -6.61
C THR A 324 -14.93 -15.94 -5.72
N SER A 325 -15.96 -15.17 -5.40
CA SER A 325 -17.05 -15.63 -4.54
C SER A 325 -17.87 -16.78 -5.17
N TRP A 326 -18.08 -16.70 -6.48
CA TRP A 326 -18.78 -17.73 -7.25
C TRP A 326 -17.98 -19.05 -7.32
N LEU A 327 -16.68 -18.95 -7.62
CA LEU A 327 -15.78 -20.12 -7.67
C LEU A 327 -15.69 -20.83 -6.32
N LEU A 328 -15.57 -20.08 -5.22
CA LEU A 328 -15.52 -20.64 -3.87
C LEU A 328 -16.82 -21.35 -3.48
N LYS A 329 -17.98 -20.86 -3.95
CA LYS A 329 -19.28 -21.54 -3.76
C LYS A 329 -19.33 -22.87 -4.51
N ILE A 330 -18.89 -22.91 -5.78
CA ILE A 330 -18.86 -24.13 -6.60
C ILE A 330 -17.95 -25.19 -5.96
N LEU A 331 -16.74 -24.78 -5.55
CA LEU A 331 -15.76 -25.67 -4.95
C LEU A 331 -16.13 -26.08 -3.52
N LYS A 332 -17.28 -25.65 -2.99
CA LYS A 332 -17.75 -25.90 -1.61
C LYS A 332 -16.75 -25.52 -0.52
N LEU A 333 -15.76 -24.70 -0.86
CA LEU A 333 -14.70 -24.25 0.06
C LEU A 333 -15.22 -23.33 1.16
N TYR A 334 -16.44 -22.80 1.02
CA TYR A 334 -17.12 -21.99 2.05
C TYR A 334 -17.55 -22.79 3.29
N ARG A 335 -17.47 -24.13 3.25
CA ARG A 335 -17.91 -25.00 4.36
C ARG A 335 -16.79 -25.46 5.30
N LEU A 336 -15.56 -25.11 5.03
CA LEU A 336 -14.44 -25.40 5.93
C LEU A 336 -14.53 -24.50 7.17
N LYS A 337 -15.32 -24.95 8.16
CA LYS A 337 -15.23 -24.46 9.53
C LYS A 337 -14.07 -25.19 10.20
N ILE A 338 -12.97 -24.49 10.45
CA ILE A 338 -11.95 -24.88 11.43
C ILE A 338 -12.04 -23.92 12.57
#